data_434354b9fce50d218d6c27d9f40e2269
#
_entry.id   434354b9fce50d218d6c27d9f40e2269
#
_cell.length_a   1.000
_cell.length_b   1.000
_cell.length_c   1.000
_cell.angle_alpha   90.00
_cell.angle_beta   90.00
_cell.angle_gamma   90.00
#
_symmetry.space_group_name_H-M   'P 1'
#
loop_
_entity.id
_entity.type
_entity.pdbx_description
1 polymer ?
#
loop_
_entity_poly.entity_id
_entity_poly.type
_entity_poly.pdbx_seq_one_letter_code
_entity_poly.pdbx_strand_id
1 'polypeptide(L)'
;MKRRIPNDTMYFTYRQENPKLKSTGDCVIRAIASAMWKDWDTVYDDLCALGKKYKLMPNDDSCYERYLKQNGWVKQKQPRDDYNKKLTGKQFCERLNEEVKRGLRDKSSVILSIGSHHLSMAEWSTISGYVICDSWDCSDYKVGKWYSKV
;
A
#
# COMPACT_ATOMS: atom_id res chain seq x y z
N MET A 1 19.48 7.23 -19.25
CA MET A 1 18.66 8.30 -18.69
C MET A 1 18.48 8.06 -17.18
N LYS A 2 18.93 8.98 -16.35
CA LYS A 2 18.71 8.86 -14.91
C LYS A 2 17.22 9.06 -14.61
N ARG A 3 16.57 8.08 -13.95
CA ARG A 3 15.20 8.25 -13.45
C ARG A 3 15.20 9.38 -12.42
N ARG A 4 14.32 10.34 -12.63
CA ARG A 4 14.14 11.43 -11.67
C ARG A 4 13.41 10.85 -10.44
N ILE A 5 14.02 11.02 -9.26
CA ILE A 5 13.38 10.69 -8.00
C ILE A 5 12.32 11.77 -7.73
N PRO A 6 11.03 11.39 -7.52
CA PRO A 6 10.00 12.37 -7.23
C PRO A 6 10.29 13.07 -5.89
N ASN A 7 9.89 14.34 -5.80
CA ASN A 7 9.97 15.08 -4.55
C ASN A 7 8.90 14.61 -3.57
N ASP A 8 9.25 14.54 -2.29
CA ASP A 8 8.29 14.29 -1.22
C ASP A 8 7.28 15.44 -1.13
N THR A 9 6.04 15.09 -0.79
CA THR A 9 4.97 16.04 -0.52
C THR A 9 4.35 15.78 0.85
N MET A 10 3.31 16.53 1.24
CA MET A 10 2.59 16.27 2.48
C MET A 10 1.94 14.87 2.52
N TYR A 11 1.61 14.30 1.34
CA TYR A 11 0.91 13.02 1.22
C TYR A 11 1.76 11.92 0.58
N PHE A 12 3.01 12.21 0.23
CA PHE A 12 3.86 11.27 -0.49
C PHE A 12 5.30 11.36 -0.01
N THR A 13 5.89 10.18 0.25
CA THR A 13 7.32 10.02 0.53
C THR A 13 7.89 8.99 -0.45
N TYR A 14 8.97 9.35 -1.13
CA TYR A 14 9.66 8.42 -2.02
C TYR A 14 10.26 7.26 -1.23
N ARG A 15 9.96 6.05 -1.68
CA ARG A 15 10.53 4.82 -1.13
C ARG A 15 10.64 3.77 -2.22
N GLN A 16 11.81 3.16 -2.35
CA GLN A 16 12.03 2.07 -3.29
C GLN A 16 12.57 0.85 -2.55
N GLU A 17 11.68 -0.13 -2.35
CA GLU A 17 12.01 -1.35 -1.60
C GLU A 17 12.75 -2.40 -2.45
N ASN A 18 12.76 -2.27 -3.78
CA ASN A 18 13.50 -3.19 -4.62
C ASN A 18 15.01 -2.97 -4.43
N PRO A 19 15.79 -4.03 -4.07
CA PRO A 19 17.23 -3.88 -3.82
C PRO A 19 18.02 -3.35 -5.03
N LYS A 20 17.51 -3.51 -6.24
CA LYS A 20 18.13 -2.97 -7.45
C LYS A 20 17.70 -1.53 -7.73
N LEU A 21 16.94 -0.91 -6.82
CA LEU A 21 16.44 0.47 -6.90
C LEU A 21 15.68 0.75 -8.21
N LYS A 22 14.89 -0.24 -8.65
CA LYS A 22 14.05 -0.12 -9.84
C LYS A 22 12.71 -0.79 -9.64
N SER A 23 11.71 -0.33 -10.39
CA SER A 23 10.40 -0.99 -10.44
C SER A 23 10.38 -1.97 -11.61
N THR A 24 9.85 -3.16 -11.38
CA THR A 24 9.80 -4.23 -12.38
C THR A 24 8.45 -4.97 -12.34
N GLY A 25 7.35 -4.22 -12.30
CA GLY A 25 6.01 -4.81 -12.13
C GLY A 25 5.84 -5.43 -10.74
N ASP A 26 6.58 -4.97 -9.75
CA ASP A 26 6.70 -5.53 -8.41
C ASP A 26 5.97 -4.71 -7.34
N CYS A 27 4.97 -3.92 -7.73
CA CYS A 27 4.26 -3.05 -6.79
C CYS A 27 3.66 -3.82 -5.59
N VAL A 28 3.16 -5.02 -5.80
CA VAL A 28 2.63 -5.87 -4.73
C VAL A 28 3.73 -6.20 -3.71
N ILE A 29 4.88 -6.64 -4.19
CA ILE A 29 6.02 -7.00 -3.33
C ILE A 29 6.52 -5.77 -2.57
N ARG A 30 6.69 -4.64 -3.25
CA ARG A 30 7.18 -3.40 -2.65
C ARG A 30 6.22 -2.87 -1.58
N ALA A 31 4.92 -2.86 -1.87
CA ALA A 31 3.91 -2.38 -0.92
C ALA A 31 3.87 -3.25 0.33
N ILE A 32 3.86 -4.57 0.17
CA ILE A 32 3.80 -5.51 1.29
C ILE A 32 5.09 -5.47 2.10
N ALA A 33 6.25 -5.46 1.44
CA ALA A 33 7.55 -5.37 2.11
C ALA A 33 7.61 -4.11 2.98
N SER A 34 7.20 -2.98 2.43
CA SER A 34 7.18 -1.70 3.13
C SER A 34 6.22 -1.73 4.33
N ALA A 35 4.99 -2.22 4.12
CA ALA A 35 3.96 -2.23 5.17
C ALA A 35 4.26 -3.22 6.29
N MET A 36 4.91 -4.34 5.99
CA MET A 36 5.17 -5.41 6.95
C MET A 36 6.59 -5.37 7.53
N TRP A 37 7.41 -4.40 7.14
CA TRP A 37 8.82 -4.30 7.57
C TRP A 37 9.61 -5.57 7.26
N LYS A 38 9.36 -6.15 6.09
CA LYS A 38 10.09 -7.29 5.55
C LYS A 38 10.93 -6.86 4.35
N ASP A 39 12.00 -7.60 4.07
CA ASP A 39 12.77 -7.31 2.87
C ASP A 39 12.04 -7.83 1.61
N TRP A 40 12.45 -7.30 0.47
CA TRP A 40 11.85 -7.62 -0.83
C TRP A 40 11.97 -9.11 -1.16
N ASP A 41 13.14 -9.69 -0.90
CA ASP A 41 13.42 -11.10 -1.21
C ASP A 41 12.50 -12.03 -0.41
N THR A 42 12.31 -11.77 0.87
CA THR A 42 11.43 -12.56 1.74
C THR A 42 9.99 -12.54 1.24
N VAL A 43 9.47 -11.35 0.91
CA VAL A 43 8.10 -11.22 0.39
C VAL A 43 7.97 -11.91 -0.97
N TYR A 44 8.97 -11.75 -1.84
CA TYR A 44 9.00 -12.42 -3.13
C TYR A 44 8.93 -13.94 -2.97
N ASP A 45 9.78 -14.50 -2.11
CA ASP A 45 9.82 -15.95 -1.86
C ASP A 45 8.50 -16.45 -1.27
N ASP A 46 7.94 -15.74 -0.31
CA ASP A 46 6.67 -16.10 0.34
C ASP A 46 5.52 -16.12 -0.67
N LEU A 47 5.42 -15.07 -1.51
CA LEU A 47 4.36 -14.98 -2.52
C LEU A 47 4.53 -16.03 -3.61
N CYS A 48 5.77 -16.32 -4.03
CA CYS A 48 6.04 -17.36 -5.00
C CYS A 48 5.66 -18.74 -4.46
N ALA A 49 6.01 -19.04 -3.23
CA ALA A 49 5.66 -20.31 -2.58
C ALA A 49 4.13 -20.46 -2.48
N LEU A 50 3.43 -19.40 -2.09
CA LEU A 50 1.98 -19.40 -1.99
C LEU A 50 1.32 -19.55 -3.37
N GLY A 51 1.82 -18.81 -4.36
CA GLY A 51 1.36 -18.91 -5.74
C GLY A 51 1.55 -20.32 -6.31
N LYS A 52 2.71 -20.92 -6.06
CA LYS A 52 2.97 -22.29 -6.49
C LYS A 52 2.00 -23.27 -5.85
N LYS A 53 1.72 -23.11 -4.56
CA LYS A 53 0.81 -23.98 -3.81
C LYS A 53 -0.61 -23.93 -4.38
N TYR A 54 -1.12 -22.73 -4.67
CA TYR A 54 -2.50 -22.52 -5.13
C TYR A 54 -2.63 -22.34 -6.64
N LYS A 55 -1.51 -22.47 -7.40
CA LYS A 55 -1.47 -22.29 -8.85
C LYS A 55 -1.95 -20.91 -9.29
N LEU A 56 -1.42 -19.88 -8.59
CA LEU A 56 -1.71 -18.47 -8.82
C LEU A 56 -0.40 -17.73 -9.12
N MET A 57 -0.49 -16.61 -9.83
CA MET A 57 0.65 -15.73 -9.99
C MET A 57 0.90 -14.97 -8.68
N PRO A 58 2.16 -14.70 -8.30
CA PRO A 58 2.48 -14.03 -7.04
C PRO A 58 1.80 -12.67 -6.85
N ASN A 59 1.59 -11.93 -7.93
CA ASN A 59 0.98 -10.60 -7.91
C ASN A 59 -0.54 -10.59 -8.14
N ASP A 60 -1.17 -11.77 -8.26
CA ASP A 60 -2.62 -11.85 -8.35
C ASP A 60 -3.28 -11.48 -7.02
N ASP A 61 -4.42 -10.80 -7.09
CA ASP A 61 -5.21 -10.45 -5.91
C ASP A 61 -5.48 -11.66 -5.02
N SER A 62 -5.90 -12.77 -5.62
CA SER A 62 -6.21 -13.99 -4.88
C SER A 62 -4.98 -14.58 -4.18
N CYS A 63 -3.77 -14.33 -4.68
CA CYS A 63 -2.53 -14.75 -4.05
C CYS A 63 -2.14 -13.84 -2.90
N TYR A 64 -1.98 -12.53 -3.15
CA TYR A 64 -1.52 -11.64 -2.09
C TYR A 64 -2.57 -11.43 -1.00
N GLU A 65 -3.85 -11.52 -1.31
CA GLU A 65 -4.89 -11.42 -0.28
C GLU A 65 -4.82 -12.60 0.69
N ARG A 66 -4.51 -13.82 0.22
CA ARG A 66 -4.24 -14.96 1.09
C ARG A 66 -3.04 -14.70 2.01
N TYR A 67 -1.97 -14.17 1.44
CA TYR A 67 -0.76 -13.84 2.17
C TYR A 67 -1.03 -12.80 3.27
N LEU A 68 -1.74 -11.75 2.92
CA LEU A 68 -2.12 -10.71 3.88
C LEU A 68 -2.99 -11.28 4.99
N LYS A 69 -3.99 -12.08 4.65
CA LYS A 69 -4.87 -12.71 5.65
C LYS A 69 -4.08 -13.60 6.61
N GLN A 70 -3.14 -14.40 6.09
CA GLN A 70 -2.27 -15.24 6.93
C GLN A 70 -1.40 -14.42 7.88
N ASN A 71 -1.11 -13.19 7.54
CA ASN A 71 -0.28 -12.28 8.33
C ASN A 71 -1.08 -11.29 9.18
N GLY A 72 -2.38 -11.54 9.35
CA GLY A 72 -3.23 -10.74 10.25
C GLY A 72 -3.80 -9.47 9.63
N TRP A 73 -3.84 -9.37 8.31
CA TRP A 73 -4.42 -8.23 7.61
C TRP A 73 -5.87 -8.51 7.20
N VAL A 74 -6.71 -7.50 7.30
CA VAL A 74 -8.14 -7.57 6.97
C VAL A 74 -8.44 -6.66 5.79
N LYS A 75 -9.14 -7.23 4.81
CA LYS A 75 -9.59 -6.48 3.63
C LYS A 75 -10.74 -5.55 4.01
N GLN A 76 -10.64 -4.30 3.57
CA GLN A 76 -11.63 -3.26 3.80
C GLN A 76 -12.28 -2.83 2.49
N LYS A 77 -13.50 -2.34 2.59
CA LYS A 77 -14.25 -1.83 1.45
C LYS A 77 -13.64 -0.52 0.92
N GLN A 78 -13.81 -0.31 -0.38
CA GLN A 78 -13.42 0.93 -1.03
C GLN A 78 -13.97 2.14 -0.27
N PRO A 79 -13.12 3.09 0.12
CA PRO A 79 -13.58 4.29 0.83
C PRO A 79 -14.33 5.21 -0.15
N ARG A 80 -15.43 5.78 0.32
CA ARG A 80 -16.25 6.72 -0.45
C ARG A 80 -16.65 7.88 0.43
N ASP A 81 -16.86 9.04 -0.18
CA ASP A 81 -17.33 10.23 0.52
C ASP A 81 -18.86 10.18 0.75
N ASP A 82 -19.40 11.22 1.37
CA ASP A 82 -20.84 11.32 1.67
C ASP A 82 -21.72 11.34 0.40
N TYR A 83 -21.11 11.67 -0.74
CA TYR A 83 -21.78 11.67 -2.05
C TYR A 83 -21.54 10.37 -2.82
N ASN A 84 -21.03 9.34 -2.15
CA ASN A 84 -20.70 8.03 -2.73
C ASN A 84 -19.62 8.09 -3.83
N LYS A 85 -18.75 9.09 -3.78
CA LYS A 85 -17.61 9.21 -4.70
C LYS A 85 -16.36 8.55 -4.13
N LYS A 86 -15.58 7.95 -5.00
CA LYS A 86 -14.29 7.36 -4.64
C LYS A 86 -13.34 8.44 -4.14
N LEU A 87 -12.49 8.11 -3.18
CA LEU A 87 -11.48 9.02 -2.65
C LEU A 87 -10.17 8.86 -3.41
N THR A 88 -9.44 9.97 -3.57
CA THR A 88 -8.03 9.92 -3.97
C THR A 88 -7.17 9.44 -2.81
N GLY A 89 -5.91 9.07 -3.09
CA GLY A 89 -4.95 8.74 -2.04
C GLY A 89 -4.80 9.85 -1.01
N LYS A 90 -4.74 11.12 -1.44
CA LYS A 90 -4.69 12.28 -0.56
C LYS A 90 -5.91 12.35 0.36
N GLN A 91 -7.10 12.25 -0.19
CA GLN A 91 -8.34 12.30 0.57
C GLN A 91 -8.44 11.13 1.55
N PHE A 92 -7.95 9.96 1.15
CA PHE A 92 -7.92 8.79 2.03
C PHE A 92 -6.96 9.00 3.21
N CYS A 93 -5.77 9.53 2.96
CA CYS A 93 -4.85 9.88 4.03
C CYS A 93 -5.46 10.88 5.02
N GLU A 94 -6.16 11.89 4.51
CA GLU A 94 -6.87 12.87 5.36
C GLU A 94 -7.95 12.19 6.22
N ARG A 95 -8.70 11.25 5.65
CA ARG A 95 -9.71 10.49 6.40
C ARG A 95 -9.07 9.64 7.49
N LEU A 96 -7.99 8.94 7.19
CA LEU A 96 -7.26 8.16 8.19
C LEU A 96 -6.72 9.04 9.31
N ASN A 97 -6.20 10.21 8.98
CA ASN A 97 -5.73 11.20 9.96
C ASN A 97 -6.88 11.64 10.90
N GLU A 98 -8.06 11.89 10.36
CA GLU A 98 -9.23 12.27 11.13
C GLU A 98 -9.68 11.14 12.05
N GLU A 99 -9.64 9.90 11.58
CA GLU A 99 -9.97 8.72 12.40
C GLU A 99 -9.00 8.56 13.57
N VAL A 100 -7.70 8.80 13.36
CA VAL A 100 -6.70 8.79 14.45
C VAL A 100 -7.02 9.87 15.47
N LYS A 101 -7.34 11.08 15.01
CA LYS A 101 -7.73 12.20 15.89
C LYS A 101 -8.92 11.87 16.78
N ARG A 102 -9.89 11.15 16.23
CA ARG A 102 -11.11 10.76 16.94
C ARG A 102 -10.93 9.51 17.80
N GLY A 103 -9.75 8.92 17.81
CA GLY A 103 -9.49 7.68 18.52
C GLY A 103 -10.18 6.45 17.93
N LEU A 104 -10.58 6.52 16.65
CA LEU A 104 -11.29 5.43 15.95
C LEU A 104 -10.33 4.41 15.35
N ARG A 105 -9.06 4.74 15.26
CA ARG A 105 -8.02 3.84 14.77
C ARG A 105 -6.68 4.18 15.39
N ASP A 106 -5.76 3.21 15.38
CA ASP A 106 -4.38 3.43 15.73
C ASP A 106 -3.58 4.02 14.54
N LYS A 107 -2.28 4.20 14.73
CA LYS A 107 -1.37 4.77 13.73
C LYS A 107 -0.67 3.71 12.87
N SER A 108 -1.25 2.51 12.76
CA SER A 108 -0.64 1.43 12.00
C SER A 108 -0.72 1.68 10.49
N SER A 109 0.23 1.11 9.76
CA SER A 109 0.28 1.20 8.30
C SER A 109 -0.91 0.52 7.66
N VAL A 110 -1.29 0.98 6.48
CA VAL A 110 -2.32 0.37 5.64
C VAL A 110 -1.75 0.05 4.26
N ILE A 111 -2.33 -0.95 3.63
CA ILE A 111 -2.03 -1.31 2.23
C ILE A 111 -3.26 -0.93 1.43
N LEU A 112 -3.08 -0.35 0.24
CA LEU A 112 -4.21 0.12 -0.56
C LEU A 112 -3.98 -0.16 -2.05
N SER A 113 -5.03 -0.60 -2.73
CA SER A 113 -5.04 -0.56 -4.18
C SER A 113 -5.40 0.86 -4.62
N ILE A 114 -4.74 1.37 -5.63
CA ILE A 114 -4.87 2.76 -6.05
C ILE A 114 -4.68 2.85 -7.57
N GLY A 115 -5.51 3.64 -8.23
CA GLY A 115 -5.52 3.67 -9.68
C GLY A 115 -5.92 2.32 -10.27
N SER A 116 -5.42 2.02 -11.48
CA SER A 116 -5.62 0.74 -12.16
C SER A 116 -4.43 -0.18 -11.90
N HIS A 117 -4.68 -1.34 -11.28
CA HIS A 117 -3.67 -2.39 -11.13
C HIS A 117 -2.40 -1.99 -10.38
N HIS A 118 -2.50 -1.06 -9.41
CA HIS A 118 -1.36 -0.67 -8.57
C HIS A 118 -1.67 -0.93 -7.10
N LEU A 119 -0.71 -1.49 -6.39
CA LEU A 119 -0.77 -1.66 -4.94
C LEU A 119 0.28 -0.77 -4.30
N SER A 120 -0.10 -0.05 -3.26
CA SER A 120 0.77 0.84 -2.52
C SER A 120 0.52 0.70 -1.02
N MET A 121 1.16 1.53 -0.23
CA MET A 121 0.95 1.54 1.21
C MET A 121 1.03 2.97 1.73
N ALA A 122 0.43 3.18 2.90
CA ALA A 122 0.55 4.45 3.61
C ALA A 122 0.96 4.17 5.06
N GLU A 123 1.82 5.02 5.59
CA GLU A 123 2.27 4.93 6.97
C GLU A 123 2.12 6.25 7.69
N TRP A 124 2.05 6.19 9.03
CA TRP A 124 1.95 7.37 9.86
C TRP A 124 3.30 8.07 9.97
N SER A 125 3.30 9.36 9.65
CA SER A 125 4.43 10.26 9.91
C SER A 125 4.07 11.19 11.06
N THR A 126 4.99 11.39 12.00
CA THR A 126 4.77 12.31 13.13
C THR A 126 4.65 13.78 12.68
N ILE A 127 5.13 14.10 11.48
CA ILE A 127 5.11 15.47 10.94
C ILE A 127 3.80 15.74 10.19
N SER A 128 3.35 14.81 9.33
CA SER A 128 2.25 15.08 8.39
C SER A 128 1.08 14.10 8.49
N GLY A 129 1.10 13.16 9.45
CA GLY A 129 0.10 12.10 9.49
C GLY A 129 0.37 11.03 8.44
N TYR A 130 -0.67 10.39 7.92
CA TYR A 130 -0.49 9.36 6.91
C TYR A 130 0.09 9.90 5.61
N VAL A 131 1.11 9.21 5.11
CA VAL A 131 1.75 9.48 3.82
C VAL A 131 1.84 8.19 3.01
N ILE A 132 1.64 8.30 1.71
CA ILE A 132 1.85 7.18 0.79
C ILE A 132 3.35 7.06 0.53
N CYS A 133 3.90 5.86 0.72
CA CYS A 133 5.32 5.57 0.49
C CYS A 133 5.45 4.66 -0.72
N ASP A 134 6.05 5.16 -1.79
CA ASP A 134 6.12 4.45 -3.06
C ASP A 134 7.27 4.98 -3.91
N SER A 135 7.52 4.33 -5.03
CA SER A 135 8.54 4.75 -5.99
C SER A 135 8.04 5.85 -6.95
N TRP A 136 6.75 6.15 -6.93
CA TRP A 136 6.16 7.25 -7.68
C TRP A 136 4.94 7.78 -6.93
N ASP A 137 4.60 9.05 -7.16
CA ASP A 137 3.50 9.70 -6.46
C ASP A 137 2.16 9.33 -7.08
N CYS A 138 1.49 8.35 -6.47
CA CYS A 138 0.15 7.91 -6.89
C CYS A 138 -0.98 8.57 -6.08
N SER A 139 -0.69 9.57 -5.26
CA SER A 139 -1.64 10.13 -4.30
C SER A 139 -2.85 10.84 -4.93
N ASP A 140 -2.79 11.21 -6.21
CA ASP A 140 -3.90 11.81 -6.94
C ASP A 140 -4.86 10.80 -7.58
N TYR A 141 -4.51 9.52 -7.55
CA TYR A 141 -5.36 8.45 -8.10
C TYR A 141 -6.39 7.96 -7.08
N LYS A 142 -7.44 7.32 -7.57
CA LYS A 142 -8.54 6.83 -6.71
C LYS A 142 -8.15 5.54 -5.99
N VAL A 143 -8.50 5.48 -4.71
CA VAL A 143 -8.28 4.30 -3.87
C VAL A 143 -9.39 3.28 -4.14
N GLY A 144 -9.00 2.02 -4.24
CA GLY A 144 -9.91 0.90 -4.34
C GLY A 144 -10.09 0.21 -2.98
N LYS A 145 -10.00 -1.11 -2.98
CA LYS A 145 -9.96 -1.88 -1.73
C LYS A 145 -8.67 -1.58 -0.96
N TRP A 146 -8.73 -1.73 0.36
CA TRP A 146 -7.56 -1.51 1.19
C TRP A 146 -7.51 -2.52 2.32
N TYR A 147 -6.40 -2.56 3.05
CA TYR A 147 -6.15 -3.60 4.05
C TYR A 147 -5.57 -2.95 5.29
N SER A 148 -6.08 -3.36 6.44
CA SER A 148 -5.59 -2.92 7.74
C SER A 148 -5.17 -4.13 8.57
N LYS A 149 -4.16 -3.94 9.42
CA LYS A 149 -3.72 -4.99 10.32
C LYS A 149 -4.63 -5.06 11.55
N VAL A 150 -4.93 -6.25 11.94
CA VAL A 150 -5.72 -6.52 13.16
C VAL A 150 -4.79 -6.85 14.31
#